data_36e158ccf8c388d5fe4557710ca2f575
#
_entry.id   36e158ccf8c388d5fe4557710ca2f575
#
_cell.length_a   1.000
_cell.length_b   1.000
_cell.length_c   1.000
_cell.angle_alpha   90.00
_cell.angle_beta   90.00
_cell.angle_gamma   90.00
#
_symmetry.space_group_name_H-M   'P 1'
#
loop_
_entity.id
_entity.type
_entity.pdbx_description
1 polymer ?
#
loop_
_entity_poly.entity_id
_entity_poly.type
_entity_poly.pdbx_seq_one_letter_code
_entity_poly.pdbx_strand_id
1 'polypeptide(L)'
;MYDTKMNEQRDVISVFCETAQKFSDKTAISSKNGALTYKQLDEESSRIAAMLISSGIGGEDIVAIFADRSVETITAILGILKAGAAYLPIDILLPDERIEYMLVNGRAGAVINSSLARESTRNIINAKKICDIDISQSGNFSPSPVNKRLSGNSLAYIIFTSGSEGEPKGVMIEDRGIIRLVYDQDYFPISSSWNILQSGTISFDASTFDIFGALLNGATLYLSDQEMLLNSEKLKDAIASCHIDMMFLTTPLFHQHVNVDPTVFSPMKCLITGGDILPVHDAEIILEQLPSLRFFNAYGPTENTSFSTLYEVKKPVSDNIPIGKAISHSTAYILDENGNETGHGEAGELYLGGEGVGRGYINSPELTAEKFLPDPFTGEKMYKTGDLAQWDENGNILFMGRADSQIKLRGFRIELREIIFALNSCKNVADSFVMCDTTGGEKNIIAFVMFSSEEDTHSLREELKTRLPSYMIPVDIIPVESMPLKLNGKVDSAQLLEHRKAVMAERAKTSSGNHITDILNTQLNTVVGLDDDLYELGLDSLSAIRVSSELKKMGYPISIKDMFMITTARELTELIESR
;
A
#
# COMPACT_ATOMS: atom_id res chain seq x y z
N MET A 1 9.65 -3.86 32.96
CA MET A 1 8.61 -2.83 33.01
C MET A 1 9.18 -1.63 32.27
N TYR A 2 8.97 -1.54 31.00
CA TYR A 2 9.31 -0.33 30.23
C TYR A 2 8.32 0.77 30.61
N ASP A 3 8.80 1.99 30.69
CA ASP A 3 8.03 3.14 31.13
C ASP A 3 7.02 3.56 30.05
N THR A 4 5.88 2.89 30.01
CA THR A 4 4.77 3.13 29.04
C THR A 4 4.24 4.57 29.09
N LYS A 5 4.57 5.34 30.14
CA LYS A 5 4.13 6.72 30.31
C LYS A 5 4.95 7.76 29.51
N MET A 6 6.14 7.41 29.01
CA MET A 6 6.97 8.39 28.28
C MET A 6 6.44 8.66 26.87
N ASN A 7 5.82 7.69 26.19
CA ASN A 7 5.32 7.86 24.82
C ASN A 7 3.92 8.51 24.75
N GLU A 8 3.09 8.37 25.78
CA GLU A 8 1.80 9.07 25.87
C GLU A 8 1.94 10.62 25.87
N GLN A 9 3.10 11.15 26.24
CA GLN A 9 3.37 12.59 26.31
C GLN A 9 4.05 13.16 25.06
N ARG A 10 4.59 12.33 24.16
CA ARG A 10 5.28 12.78 22.95
C ARG A 10 4.38 12.71 21.73
N ASP A 11 4.33 13.77 20.97
CA ASP A 11 3.73 13.83 19.65
C ASP A 11 4.81 13.86 18.54
N VAL A 12 4.42 13.51 17.32
CA VAL A 12 5.31 13.44 16.15
C VAL A 12 6.02 14.78 15.91
N ILE A 13 5.32 15.89 16.09
CA ILE A 13 5.88 17.22 15.80
C ILE A 13 6.90 17.64 16.85
N SER A 14 6.67 17.32 18.12
CA SER A 14 7.66 17.59 19.17
C SER A 14 8.98 16.86 18.88
N VAL A 15 8.92 15.58 18.51
CA VAL A 15 10.11 14.79 18.14
C VAL A 15 10.77 15.35 16.87
N PHE A 16 9.98 15.73 15.86
CA PHE A 16 10.51 16.33 14.63
C PHE A 16 11.22 17.67 14.93
N CYS A 17 10.63 18.55 15.73
CA CYS A 17 11.24 19.84 16.06
C CYS A 17 12.56 19.69 16.85
N GLU A 18 12.61 18.76 17.83
CA GLU A 18 13.85 18.42 18.55
C GLU A 18 14.93 17.94 17.56
N THR A 19 14.54 17.08 16.62
CA THR A 19 15.43 16.53 15.58
C THR A 19 15.90 17.63 14.62
N ALA A 20 14.99 18.49 14.16
CA ALA A 20 15.30 19.61 13.27
C ALA A 20 16.26 20.62 13.92
N GLN A 21 16.10 20.88 15.22
CA GLN A 21 17.02 21.73 15.96
C GLN A 21 18.42 21.08 16.06
N LYS A 22 18.47 19.76 16.33
CA LYS A 22 19.73 19.02 16.50
C LYS A 22 20.52 18.88 15.20
N PHE A 23 19.83 18.75 14.07
CA PHE A 23 20.41 18.47 12.75
C PHE A 23 20.13 19.59 11.73
N SER A 24 20.03 20.85 12.18
CA SER A 24 19.52 22.00 11.42
C SER A 24 20.08 22.14 10.00
N ASP A 25 21.38 21.98 9.82
CA ASP A 25 22.06 22.20 8.55
C ASP A 25 22.16 20.94 7.69
N LYS A 26 21.71 19.79 8.24
CA LYS A 26 21.71 18.52 7.50
C LYS A 26 20.53 18.47 6.52
N THR A 27 20.75 17.84 5.36
CA THR A 27 19.68 17.52 4.42
C THR A 27 18.65 16.59 5.08
N ALA A 28 17.41 17.05 5.15
CA ALA A 28 16.27 16.27 5.65
C ALA A 28 15.59 15.49 4.52
N ILE A 29 15.37 16.18 3.39
CA ILE A 29 14.71 15.61 2.20
C ILE A 29 15.58 15.91 0.98
N SER A 30 15.71 14.93 0.09
CA SER A 30 16.35 15.08 -1.21
C SER A 30 15.50 14.45 -2.30
N SER A 31 15.42 15.11 -3.45
CA SER A 31 14.74 14.63 -4.65
C SER A 31 15.51 15.09 -5.88
N LYS A 32 15.14 14.58 -7.06
CA LYS A 32 15.70 15.08 -8.33
C LYS A 32 15.41 16.58 -8.59
N ASN A 33 14.38 17.14 -7.95
CA ASN A 33 13.92 18.51 -8.16
C ASN A 33 14.43 19.49 -7.10
N GLY A 34 15.12 19.01 -6.07
CA GLY A 34 15.65 19.86 -4.99
C GLY A 34 15.82 19.13 -3.67
N ALA A 35 16.34 19.85 -2.70
CA ALA A 35 16.58 19.35 -1.36
C ALA A 35 16.27 20.44 -0.33
N LEU A 36 15.86 20.04 0.87
CA LEU A 36 15.69 20.90 2.04
C LEU A 36 16.54 20.39 3.20
N THR A 37 17.17 21.31 3.93
CA THR A 37 17.75 20.99 5.24
C THR A 37 16.64 20.84 6.28
N TYR A 38 16.94 20.25 7.43
CA TYR A 38 16.00 20.15 8.55
C TYR A 38 15.47 21.52 8.98
N LYS A 39 16.34 22.54 9.02
CA LYS A 39 15.93 23.92 9.33
C LYS A 39 14.95 24.47 8.30
N GLN A 40 15.25 24.32 7.01
CA GLN A 40 14.37 24.80 5.94
C GLN A 40 13.02 24.08 5.97
N LEU A 41 13.03 22.76 6.17
CA LEU A 41 11.81 21.96 6.27
C LEU A 41 10.96 22.37 7.47
N ASP A 42 11.59 22.65 8.62
CA ASP A 42 10.91 23.13 9.82
C ASP A 42 10.28 24.52 9.60
N GLU A 43 11.03 25.46 9.00
CA GLU A 43 10.54 26.81 8.68
C GLU A 43 9.38 26.77 7.67
N GLU A 44 9.54 26.03 6.57
CA GLU A 44 8.54 25.95 5.51
C GLU A 44 7.25 25.26 5.97
N SER A 45 7.35 24.15 6.70
CA SER A 45 6.18 23.49 7.30
C SER A 45 5.50 24.37 8.36
N SER A 46 6.25 25.22 9.08
CA SER A 46 5.68 26.19 10.02
C SER A 46 4.92 27.32 9.32
N ARG A 47 5.35 27.75 8.13
CA ARG A 47 4.60 28.72 7.30
C ARG A 47 3.26 28.14 6.83
N ILE A 48 3.28 26.87 6.36
CA ILE A 48 2.06 26.15 5.98
C ILE A 48 1.12 26.03 7.19
N ALA A 49 1.64 25.66 8.36
CA ALA A 49 0.83 25.58 9.58
C ALA A 49 0.19 26.92 9.95
N ALA A 50 0.96 28.03 9.86
CA ALA A 50 0.42 29.37 10.13
C ALA A 50 -0.70 29.73 9.14
N MET A 51 -0.55 29.39 7.87
CA MET A 51 -1.57 29.59 6.84
C MET A 51 -2.83 28.79 7.13
N LEU A 52 -2.70 27.49 7.46
CA LEU A 52 -3.83 26.62 7.82
C LEU A 52 -4.60 27.16 9.02
N ILE A 53 -3.88 27.56 10.07
CA ILE A 53 -4.50 28.14 11.28
C ILE A 53 -5.22 29.44 10.96
N SER A 54 -4.65 30.30 10.10
CA SER A 54 -5.31 31.55 9.69
C SER A 54 -6.59 31.30 8.88
N SER A 55 -6.67 30.12 8.23
CA SER A 55 -7.87 29.63 7.52
C SER A 55 -8.86 28.90 8.45
N GLY A 56 -8.60 28.88 9.76
CA GLY A 56 -9.47 28.28 10.76
C GLY A 56 -9.26 26.77 10.97
N ILE A 57 -8.21 26.18 10.39
CA ILE A 57 -7.87 24.75 10.50
C ILE A 57 -7.06 24.48 11.76
N GLY A 58 -7.42 23.43 12.51
CA GLY A 58 -6.73 22.99 13.73
C GLY A 58 -7.57 21.95 14.48
N GLY A 59 -7.14 21.55 15.68
CA GLY A 59 -7.97 20.75 16.58
C GLY A 59 -8.43 19.40 16.01
N GLU A 60 -7.56 18.67 15.34
CA GLU A 60 -7.85 17.40 14.64
C GLU A 60 -8.80 17.54 13.41
N ASP A 61 -8.92 18.74 12.84
CA ASP A 61 -9.56 18.90 11.54
C ASP A 61 -8.85 18.04 10.48
N ILE A 62 -9.63 17.48 9.55
CA ILE A 62 -9.07 16.63 8.50
C ILE A 62 -8.76 17.48 7.27
N VAL A 63 -7.50 17.49 6.88
CA VAL A 63 -7.00 18.15 5.66
C VAL A 63 -6.64 17.06 4.63
N ALA A 64 -7.42 17.00 3.55
CA ALA A 64 -7.08 16.12 2.43
C ALA A 64 -5.88 16.69 1.67
N ILE A 65 -4.96 15.82 1.26
CA ILE A 65 -3.81 16.18 0.44
C ILE A 65 -3.74 15.29 -0.78
N PHE A 66 -3.78 15.90 -1.97
CA PHE A 66 -3.48 15.18 -3.20
C PHE A 66 -1.98 14.91 -3.23
N ALA A 67 -1.63 13.65 -3.03
CA ALA A 67 -0.28 13.25 -2.66
C ALA A 67 0.50 12.72 -3.86
N ASP A 68 1.63 13.33 -4.10
CA ASP A 68 2.71 12.83 -4.95
C ASP A 68 3.99 12.66 -4.09
N ARG A 69 5.03 12.06 -4.67
CA ARG A 69 6.33 11.95 -4.02
C ARG A 69 7.15 13.22 -4.24
N SER A 70 6.72 14.33 -3.65
CA SER A 70 7.37 15.64 -3.76
C SER A 70 7.80 16.19 -2.41
N VAL A 71 8.76 17.13 -2.43
CA VAL A 71 9.20 17.88 -1.25
C VAL A 71 8.03 18.68 -0.67
N GLU A 72 7.21 19.23 -1.55
CA GLU A 72 6.03 20.03 -1.23
C GLU A 72 5.01 19.21 -0.43
N THR A 73 4.73 17.98 -0.86
CA THR A 73 3.80 17.07 -0.17
C THR A 73 4.30 16.70 1.24
N ILE A 74 5.58 16.38 1.40
CA ILE A 74 6.14 16.07 2.73
C ILE A 74 6.12 17.29 3.63
N THR A 75 6.45 18.47 3.09
CA THR A 75 6.40 19.74 3.83
C THR A 75 4.96 20.07 4.25
N ALA A 76 3.98 19.82 3.38
CA ALA A 76 2.57 20.02 3.68
C ALA A 76 2.06 19.06 4.77
N ILE A 77 2.45 17.78 4.75
CA ILE A 77 2.12 16.81 5.81
C ILE A 77 2.60 17.33 7.17
N LEU A 78 3.87 17.75 7.27
CA LEU A 78 4.37 18.34 8.51
C LEU A 78 3.65 19.63 8.90
N GLY A 79 3.29 20.48 7.92
CA GLY A 79 2.51 21.69 8.14
C GLY A 79 1.12 21.42 8.70
N ILE A 80 0.42 20.40 8.17
CA ILE A 80 -0.88 19.94 8.67
C ILE A 80 -0.75 19.48 10.13
N LEU A 81 0.24 18.62 10.39
CA LEU A 81 0.47 18.12 11.75
C LEU A 81 0.84 19.24 12.72
N LYS A 82 1.67 20.21 12.33
CA LYS A 82 2.01 21.39 13.14
C LYS A 82 0.79 22.27 13.44
N ALA A 83 -0.16 22.36 12.52
CA ALA A 83 -1.41 23.09 12.75
C ALA A 83 -2.32 22.39 13.78
N GLY A 84 -2.00 21.17 14.21
CA GLY A 84 -2.82 20.34 15.07
C GLY A 84 -3.92 19.58 14.32
N ALA A 85 -3.88 19.55 13.00
CA ALA A 85 -4.80 18.85 12.12
C ALA A 85 -4.25 17.44 11.77
N ALA A 86 -5.08 16.62 11.14
CA ALA A 86 -4.72 15.30 10.62
C ALA A 86 -4.76 15.30 9.09
N TYR A 87 -3.85 14.57 8.43
CA TYR A 87 -3.86 14.50 6.99
C TYR A 87 -4.64 13.29 6.47
N LEU A 88 -5.28 13.47 5.32
CA LEU A 88 -5.95 12.43 4.54
C LEU A 88 -5.30 12.38 3.16
N PRO A 89 -4.38 11.45 2.90
CA PRO A 89 -3.71 11.38 1.60
C PRO A 89 -4.64 10.76 0.56
N ILE A 90 -4.74 11.40 -0.60
CA ILE A 90 -5.55 10.97 -1.74
C ILE A 90 -4.64 10.77 -2.95
N ASP A 91 -4.68 9.58 -3.53
CA ASP A 91 -4.01 9.29 -4.79
C ASP A 91 -4.79 9.92 -5.95
N ILE A 92 -4.10 10.71 -6.76
CA ILE A 92 -4.68 11.40 -7.93
C ILE A 92 -5.15 10.44 -9.03
N LEU A 93 -4.70 9.19 -9.01
CA LEU A 93 -5.07 8.17 -9.99
C LEU A 93 -6.39 7.46 -9.64
N LEU A 94 -6.94 7.68 -8.44
CA LEU A 94 -8.22 7.09 -8.04
C LEU A 94 -9.38 7.67 -8.88
N PRO A 95 -10.45 6.88 -9.10
CA PRO A 95 -11.68 7.37 -9.71
C PRO A 95 -12.31 8.52 -8.93
N ASP A 96 -12.99 9.43 -9.62
CA ASP A 96 -13.61 10.59 -9.01
C ASP A 96 -14.68 10.23 -7.95
N GLU A 97 -15.49 9.18 -8.19
CA GLU A 97 -16.46 8.69 -7.21
C GLU A 97 -15.79 8.24 -5.92
N ARG A 98 -14.64 7.56 -6.03
CA ARG A 98 -13.87 7.14 -4.86
C ARG A 98 -13.25 8.31 -4.13
N ILE A 99 -12.72 9.29 -4.85
CA ILE A 99 -12.18 10.54 -4.25
C ILE A 99 -13.28 11.29 -3.52
N GLU A 100 -14.46 11.44 -4.14
CA GLU A 100 -15.62 12.06 -3.50
C GLU A 100 -16.01 11.33 -2.20
N TYR A 101 -16.09 10.00 -2.27
CA TYR A 101 -16.36 9.18 -1.10
C TYR A 101 -15.34 9.43 0.02
N MET A 102 -14.05 9.41 -0.29
CA MET A 102 -12.98 9.62 0.70
C MET A 102 -13.04 11.02 1.31
N LEU A 103 -13.29 12.06 0.51
CA LEU A 103 -13.42 13.44 0.99
C LEU A 103 -14.60 13.60 1.96
N VAL A 104 -15.76 13.03 1.59
CA VAL A 104 -17.01 13.16 2.38
C VAL A 104 -16.94 12.29 3.64
N ASN A 105 -16.62 11.02 3.51
CA ASN A 105 -16.56 10.08 4.63
C ASN A 105 -15.34 10.32 5.52
N GLY A 106 -14.23 10.81 4.96
CA GLY A 106 -13.07 11.29 5.71
C GLY A 106 -13.31 12.62 6.43
N ARG A 107 -14.48 13.27 6.24
CA ARG A 107 -14.82 14.59 6.82
C ARG A 107 -13.78 15.66 6.50
N ALA A 108 -13.23 15.66 5.28
CA ALA A 108 -12.24 16.65 4.89
C ALA A 108 -12.82 18.07 4.96
N GLY A 109 -12.28 18.91 5.83
CA GLY A 109 -12.65 20.34 5.96
C GLY A 109 -11.88 21.23 5.00
N ALA A 110 -10.68 20.80 4.60
CA ALA A 110 -9.83 21.48 3.64
C ALA A 110 -9.09 20.51 2.72
N VAL A 111 -8.59 21.03 1.60
CA VAL A 111 -7.78 20.30 0.60
C VAL A 111 -6.51 21.08 0.31
N ILE A 112 -5.40 20.37 0.10
CA ILE A 112 -4.12 20.90 -0.36
C ILE A 112 -3.74 20.20 -1.68
N ASN A 113 -2.98 20.90 -2.53
CA ASN A 113 -2.48 20.41 -3.82
C ASN A 113 -3.60 20.04 -4.82
N SER A 114 -4.77 20.69 -4.73
CA SER A 114 -5.89 20.45 -5.67
C SER A 114 -5.50 20.66 -7.14
N SER A 115 -4.46 21.43 -7.41
CA SER A 115 -3.89 21.60 -8.75
C SER A 115 -3.37 20.32 -9.40
N LEU A 116 -2.99 19.32 -8.60
CA LEU A 116 -2.61 17.99 -9.08
C LEU A 116 -3.82 17.16 -9.53
N ALA A 117 -5.01 17.49 -9.04
CA ALA A 117 -6.23 16.76 -9.33
C ALA A 117 -6.80 17.13 -10.73
N ARG A 118 -7.56 16.19 -11.29
CA ARG A 118 -8.33 16.44 -12.53
C ARG A 118 -9.35 17.57 -12.32
N GLU A 119 -9.79 18.18 -13.42
CA GLU A 119 -10.80 19.24 -13.40
C GLU A 119 -12.13 18.73 -12.77
N SER A 120 -12.54 17.51 -13.12
CA SER A 120 -13.71 16.85 -12.52
C SER A 120 -13.63 16.76 -11.00
N THR A 121 -12.49 16.35 -10.47
CA THR A 121 -12.23 16.29 -9.03
C THR A 121 -12.29 17.68 -8.38
N ARG A 122 -11.71 18.71 -9.02
CA ARG A 122 -11.80 20.11 -8.53
C ARG A 122 -13.25 20.61 -8.48
N ASN A 123 -14.07 20.21 -9.45
CA ASN A 123 -15.50 20.53 -9.43
C ASN A 123 -16.22 19.84 -8.26
N ILE A 124 -15.85 18.63 -7.87
CA ILE A 124 -16.36 17.94 -6.68
C ILE A 124 -15.99 18.74 -5.41
N ILE A 125 -14.72 19.13 -5.25
CA ILE A 125 -14.24 19.94 -4.12
C ILE A 125 -15.09 21.21 -3.97
N ASN A 126 -15.29 21.93 -5.07
CA ASN A 126 -16.09 23.15 -5.10
C ASN A 126 -17.57 22.88 -4.75
N ALA A 127 -18.16 21.83 -5.32
CA ALA A 127 -19.56 21.46 -5.06
C ALA A 127 -19.80 21.09 -3.59
N LYS A 128 -18.84 20.42 -2.97
CA LYS A 128 -18.87 20.06 -1.54
C LYS A 128 -18.47 21.22 -0.62
N LYS A 129 -18.03 22.36 -1.17
CA LYS A 129 -17.61 23.56 -0.40
C LYS A 129 -16.44 23.25 0.53
N ILE A 130 -15.55 22.35 0.15
CA ILE A 130 -14.33 22.05 0.89
C ILE A 130 -13.35 23.21 0.65
N CYS A 131 -12.69 23.69 1.69
CA CYS A 131 -11.75 24.79 1.59
C CYS A 131 -10.51 24.37 0.79
N ASP A 132 -10.29 24.96 -0.38
CA ASP A 132 -9.12 24.69 -1.21
C ASP A 132 -7.99 25.65 -0.83
N ILE A 133 -6.87 25.10 -0.36
CA ILE A 133 -5.73 25.85 0.19
C ILE A 133 -4.54 25.73 -0.76
N ASP A 134 -4.16 26.86 -1.34
CA ASP A 134 -2.99 26.99 -2.20
C ASP A 134 -1.73 27.22 -1.35
N ILE A 135 -0.97 26.15 -1.11
CA ILE A 135 0.26 26.21 -0.30
C ILE A 135 1.38 27.04 -0.96
N SER A 136 1.30 27.37 -2.25
CA SER A 136 2.26 28.29 -2.89
C SER A 136 2.25 29.68 -2.25
N GLN A 137 1.15 30.06 -1.58
CA GLN A 137 0.99 31.31 -0.85
C GLN A 137 1.61 31.27 0.56
N SER A 138 2.14 30.14 1.01
CA SER A 138 2.72 29.98 2.36
C SER A 138 3.86 30.96 2.65
N GLY A 139 4.60 31.40 1.60
CA GLY A 139 5.64 32.40 1.71
C GLY A 139 5.19 33.77 2.27
N ASN A 140 3.88 34.07 2.23
CA ASN A 140 3.29 35.29 2.82
C ASN A 140 3.13 35.20 4.34
N PHE A 141 3.36 34.04 4.96
CA PHE A 141 3.20 33.78 6.37
C PHE A 141 4.55 33.71 7.08
N SER A 142 4.65 34.24 8.27
CA SER A 142 5.85 34.11 9.09
C SER A 142 5.90 32.69 9.70
N PRO A 143 7.08 32.03 9.72
CA PRO A 143 7.22 30.78 10.44
C PRO A 143 7.10 31.08 11.95
N SER A 144 5.97 30.71 12.52
CA SER A 144 5.80 30.79 13.97
C SER A 144 5.96 29.37 14.53
N PRO A 145 6.61 29.22 15.69
CA PRO A 145 6.60 27.96 16.40
C PRO A 145 5.15 27.63 16.73
N VAL A 146 4.55 26.72 15.96
CA VAL A 146 3.18 26.31 16.19
C VAL A 146 3.23 24.82 16.52
N ASN A 147 2.98 24.49 17.76
CA ASN A 147 2.69 23.13 18.16
C ASN A 147 1.40 23.16 18.96
N LYS A 148 0.32 22.72 18.32
CA LYS A 148 -0.98 22.56 18.96
C LYS A 148 -1.30 21.09 19.26
N ARG A 149 -0.38 20.17 18.95
CA ARG A 149 -0.51 18.77 19.33
C ARG A 149 -0.12 18.65 20.79
N LEU A 150 -0.96 18.00 21.57
CA LEU A 150 -0.85 18.00 23.03
C LEU A 150 -0.52 16.64 23.61
N SER A 151 -0.56 15.56 22.81
CA SER A 151 -0.27 14.21 23.28
C SER A 151 -0.07 13.23 22.13
N GLY A 152 0.52 12.08 22.40
CA GLY A 152 0.62 10.96 21.47
C GLY A 152 -0.73 10.40 20.99
N ASN A 153 -1.82 10.76 21.65
CA ASN A 153 -3.18 10.37 21.26
C ASN A 153 -3.83 11.32 20.22
N SER A 154 -3.13 12.38 19.76
CA SER A 154 -3.64 13.25 18.70
C SER A 154 -3.75 12.47 17.39
N LEU A 155 -4.83 12.69 16.63
CA LEU A 155 -5.03 12.07 15.32
C LEU A 155 -3.98 12.59 14.33
N ALA A 156 -3.18 11.68 13.76
CA ALA A 156 -2.14 12.01 12.79
C ALA A 156 -2.66 11.97 11.36
N TYR A 157 -3.30 10.85 11.00
CA TYR A 157 -3.81 10.66 9.64
C TYR A 157 -4.98 9.70 9.57
N ILE A 158 -5.64 9.73 8.40
CA ILE A 158 -6.62 8.74 8.01
C ILE A 158 -6.17 8.13 6.69
N ILE A 159 -6.02 6.80 6.64
CA ILE A 159 -5.78 6.06 5.40
C ILE A 159 -6.99 5.17 5.10
N PHE A 160 -7.52 5.27 3.87
CA PHE A 160 -8.60 4.42 3.41
C PHE A 160 -8.06 3.10 2.89
N THR A 161 -8.66 2.02 3.37
CA THR A 161 -8.41 0.64 2.92
C THR A 161 -9.69 0.05 2.34
N SER A 162 -9.58 -1.06 1.61
CA SER A 162 -10.75 -1.81 1.14
C SER A 162 -11.62 -2.28 2.31
N GLY A 163 -12.93 -2.26 2.13
CA GLY A 163 -13.90 -2.59 3.16
C GLY A 163 -14.66 -3.88 2.91
N SER A 164 -14.90 -4.65 3.98
CA SER A 164 -15.62 -5.94 3.94
C SER A 164 -17.11 -5.79 3.62
N GLU A 165 -17.68 -4.59 3.74
CA GLU A 165 -19.08 -4.29 3.46
C GLU A 165 -19.30 -3.65 2.09
N GLY A 166 -18.26 -3.61 1.25
CA GLY A 166 -18.33 -3.08 -0.12
C GLY A 166 -17.93 -1.62 -0.28
N GLU A 167 -17.74 -0.88 0.84
CA GLU A 167 -17.30 0.51 0.83
C GLU A 167 -15.93 0.66 1.52
N PRO A 168 -15.07 1.59 1.05
CA PRO A 168 -13.78 1.82 1.70
C PRO A 168 -13.92 2.28 3.13
N LYS A 169 -13.02 1.81 4.01
CA LYS A 169 -12.97 2.17 5.43
C LYS A 169 -11.76 3.04 5.73
N GLY A 170 -11.98 4.18 6.36
CA GLY A 170 -10.90 5.10 6.77
C GLY A 170 -10.37 4.75 8.16
N VAL A 171 -9.13 4.31 8.23
CA VAL A 171 -8.45 3.95 9.48
C VAL A 171 -7.84 5.19 10.10
N MET A 172 -8.21 5.50 11.35
CA MET A 172 -7.72 6.67 12.11
C MET A 172 -6.47 6.29 12.91
N ILE A 173 -5.33 6.89 12.61
CA ILE A 173 -4.04 6.63 13.27
C ILE A 173 -3.59 7.83 14.10
N GLU A 174 -3.11 7.54 15.32
CA GLU A 174 -2.63 8.50 16.28
C GLU A 174 -1.11 8.64 16.25
N ASP A 175 -0.57 9.77 16.73
CA ASP A 175 0.87 10.07 16.77
C ASP A 175 1.69 8.97 17.45
N ARG A 176 1.17 8.39 18.55
CA ARG A 176 1.85 7.32 19.28
C ARG A 176 2.15 6.10 18.41
N GLY A 177 1.26 5.78 17.46
CA GLY A 177 1.46 4.69 16.52
C GLY A 177 2.65 4.95 15.60
N ILE A 178 2.82 6.19 15.11
CA ILE A 178 3.96 6.60 14.31
C ILE A 178 5.26 6.53 15.13
N ILE A 179 5.25 7.10 16.34
CA ILE A 179 6.42 7.11 17.22
C ILE A 179 6.83 5.67 17.54
N ARG A 180 5.87 4.82 17.93
CA ARG A 180 6.09 3.40 18.17
C ARG A 180 6.72 2.69 16.96
N LEU A 181 6.35 3.08 15.73
CA LEU A 181 6.83 2.41 14.53
C LEU A 181 8.31 2.73 14.24
N VAL A 182 8.77 3.94 14.49
CA VAL A 182 10.04 4.41 13.92
C VAL A 182 11.02 5.03 14.91
N TYR A 183 10.60 5.38 16.11
CA TYR A 183 11.42 6.12 17.06
C TYR A 183 11.82 5.25 18.24
N ASP A 184 13.13 5.27 18.59
CA ASP A 184 13.71 4.52 19.71
C ASP A 184 13.43 3.00 19.65
N GLN A 185 13.66 2.39 18.49
CA GLN A 185 13.37 0.99 18.22
C GLN A 185 14.54 0.06 18.53
N ASP A 186 14.27 -1.05 19.23
CA ASP A 186 15.28 -2.05 19.61
C ASP A 186 15.70 -2.96 18.44
N TYR A 187 14.82 -3.19 17.47
CA TYR A 187 15.04 -4.17 16.40
C TYR A 187 16.02 -3.68 15.32
N PHE A 188 16.02 -2.42 14.96
CA PHE A 188 17.11 -1.77 14.23
C PHE A 188 17.10 -0.25 14.50
N PRO A 189 18.13 0.28 15.14
CA PRO A 189 18.21 1.71 15.37
C PRO A 189 18.51 2.41 14.04
N ILE A 190 17.60 3.27 13.59
CA ILE A 190 17.82 4.13 12.42
C ILE A 190 18.88 5.17 12.79
N SER A 191 20.00 5.16 12.08
CA SER A 191 21.06 6.13 12.33
C SER A 191 20.77 7.46 11.66
N SER A 192 21.08 8.56 12.35
CA SER A 192 21.02 9.88 11.73
C SER A 192 21.97 10.05 10.53
N SER A 193 22.93 9.16 10.34
CA SER A 193 23.81 9.16 9.14
C SER A 193 23.23 8.42 7.95
N TRP A 194 22.06 7.79 8.08
CA TRP A 194 21.47 6.98 7.02
C TRP A 194 20.71 7.81 6.01
N ASN A 195 20.63 7.26 4.80
CA ASN A 195 19.81 7.72 3.71
C ASN A 195 18.72 6.68 3.47
N ILE A 196 17.47 7.09 3.60
CA ILE A 196 16.28 6.21 3.47
C ILE A 196 15.57 6.55 2.17
N LEU A 197 15.36 5.57 1.30
CA LEU A 197 14.60 5.75 0.06
C LEU A 197 13.10 5.58 0.34
N GLN A 198 12.30 6.59 0.01
CA GLN A 198 10.85 6.47 0.02
C GLN A 198 10.39 5.61 -1.16
N SER A 199 9.86 4.44 -0.89
CA SER A 199 9.30 3.55 -1.90
C SER A 199 7.78 3.52 -1.88
N GLY A 200 7.18 3.63 -0.71
CA GLY A 200 5.74 3.60 -0.51
C GLY A 200 5.01 4.80 -1.13
N THR A 201 3.85 4.57 -1.73
CA THR A 201 2.92 5.65 -2.10
C THR A 201 2.35 6.27 -0.83
N ILE A 202 2.23 7.59 -0.77
CA ILE A 202 1.82 8.32 0.45
C ILE A 202 0.41 7.94 0.92
N SER A 203 -0.45 7.49 0.01
CA SER A 203 -1.79 6.95 0.32
C SER A 203 -1.79 5.57 0.97
N PHE A 204 -0.60 4.93 1.16
CA PHE A 204 -0.43 3.66 1.85
C PHE A 204 0.40 3.82 3.11
N ASP A 205 0.08 3.05 4.13
CA ASP A 205 0.66 3.12 5.48
C ASP A 205 2.17 2.81 5.54
N ALA A 206 2.71 2.03 4.60
CA ALA A 206 4.14 1.78 4.52
C ALA A 206 4.96 3.07 4.33
N SER A 207 4.40 4.12 3.69
CA SER A 207 5.06 5.42 3.55
C SER A 207 5.29 6.10 4.90
N THR A 208 4.49 5.80 5.92
CA THR A 208 4.66 6.29 7.30
C THR A 208 6.03 5.89 7.83
N PHE A 209 6.43 4.62 7.58
CA PHE A 209 7.74 4.14 7.97
C PHE A 209 8.87 4.90 7.25
N ASP A 210 8.78 5.05 5.92
CA ASP A 210 9.82 5.73 5.13
C ASP A 210 9.98 7.19 5.59
N ILE A 211 8.87 7.94 5.65
CA ILE A 211 8.86 9.38 5.94
C ILE A 211 9.31 9.65 7.37
N PHE A 212 8.60 9.11 8.34
CA PHE A 212 8.87 9.43 9.75
C PHE A 212 10.08 8.66 10.28
N GLY A 213 10.43 7.50 9.71
CA GLY A 213 11.67 6.80 9.99
C GLY A 213 12.89 7.65 9.66
N ALA A 214 12.87 8.39 8.56
CA ALA A 214 13.92 9.33 8.25
C ALA A 214 13.86 10.58 9.15
N LEU A 215 12.73 11.28 9.15
CA LEU A 215 12.63 12.62 9.69
C LEU A 215 12.69 12.69 11.23
N LEU A 216 12.20 11.65 11.94
CA LEU A 216 12.25 11.65 13.41
C LEU A 216 13.63 11.19 13.95
N ASN A 217 14.47 10.56 13.13
CA ASN A 217 15.78 10.04 13.54
C ASN A 217 16.96 10.86 13.00
N GLY A 218 16.72 11.98 12.32
CA GLY A 218 17.77 12.83 11.76
C GLY A 218 18.45 12.24 10.52
N ALA A 219 17.84 11.22 9.89
CA ALA A 219 18.29 10.63 8.63
C ALA A 219 17.88 11.50 7.43
N THR A 220 18.34 11.18 6.23
CA THR A 220 17.90 11.88 5.01
C THR A 220 16.85 11.03 4.29
N LEU A 221 15.71 11.61 3.98
CA LEU A 221 14.67 11.02 3.15
C LEU A 221 14.95 11.32 1.67
N TYR A 222 15.18 10.28 0.87
CA TYR A 222 15.29 10.39 -0.58
C TYR A 222 13.96 10.04 -1.23
N LEU A 223 13.41 10.95 -2.04
CA LEU A 223 12.16 10.73 -2.75
C LEU A 223 12.43 10.02 -4.08
N SER A 224 11.81 8.86 -4.26
CA SER A 224 11.86 8.11 -5.51
C SER A 224 10.79 8.58 -6.50
N ASP A 225 10.95 8.24 -7.76
CA ASP A 225 9.86 8.24 -8.72
C ASP A 225 9.49 6.81 -9.14
N GLN A 226 8.35 6.68 -9.80
CA GLN A 226 7.82 5.36 -10.18
C GLN A 226 8.76 4.65 -11.16
N GLU A 227 9.36 5.37 -12.10
CA GLU A 227 10.26 4.80 -13.10
C GLU A 227 11.52 4.22 -12.44
N MET A 228 12.07 4.91 -11.43
CA MET A 228 13.20 4.42 -10.63
C MET A 228 12.83 3.12 -9.91
N LEU A 229 11.70 3.10 -9.22
CA LEU A 229 11.28 1.93 -8.42
C LEU A 229 10.96 0.70 -9.28
N LEU A 230 10.48 0.89 -10.50
CA LEU A 230 10.09 -0.21 -11.37
C LEU A 230 11.23 -0.74 -12.26
N ASN A 231 12.36 -0.03 -12.34
CA ASN A 231 13.49 -0.41 -13.17
C ASN A 231 14.70 -0.77 -12.32
N SER A 232 15.12 -2.05 -12.36
CA SER A 232 16.23 -2.56 -11.52
C SER A 232 17.56 -1.83 -11.75
N GLU A 233 17.88 -1.45 -12.99
CA GLU A 233 19.10 -0.71 -13.31
C GLU A 233 19.05 0.71 -12.72
N LYS A 234 17.95 1.43 -12.92
CA LYS A 234 17.76 2.77 -12.34
C LYS A 234 17.73 2.76 -10.81
N LEU A 235 17.09 1.75 -10.23
CA LEU A 235 17.08 1.59 -8.78
C LEU A 235 18.51 1.34 -8.25
N LYS A 236 19.28 0.47 -8.91
CA LYS A 236 20.69 0.19 -8.58
C LYS A 236 21.54 1.44 -8.64
N ASP A 237 21.41 2.23 -9.71
CA ASP A 237 22.11 3.49 -9.89
C ASP A 237 21.74 4.52 -8.82
N ALA A 238 20.45 4.62 -8.48
CA ALA A 238 19.98 5.51 -7.43
C ALA A 238 20.49 5.09 -6.05
N ILE A 239 20.44 3.79 -5.71
CA ILE A 239 20.99 3.26 -4.46
C ILE A 239 22.46 3.58 -4.33
N ALA A 240 23.24 3.39 -5.41
CA ALA A 240 24.68 3.65 -5.41
C ALA A 240 25.00 5.16 -5.35
N SER A 241 24.37 5.97 -6.20
CA SER A 241 24.67 7.41 -6.32
C SER A 241 24.19 8.24 -5.14
N CYS A 242 23.04 7.88 -4.56
CA CYS A 242 22.46 8.54 -3.39
C CYS A 242 22.89 7.90 -2.07
N HIS A 243 23.75 6.87 -2.12
CA HIS A 243 24.23 6.13 -0.94
C HIS A 243 23.08 5.69 -0.03
N ILE A 244 22.07 5.06 -0.62
CA ILE A 244 20.90 4.60 0.13
C ILE A 244 21.29 3.47 1.07
N ASP A 245 21.02 3.67 2.36
CA ASP A 245 21.34 2.71 3.42
C ASP A 245 20.17 1.76 3.70
N MET A 246 18.92 2.25 3.51
CA MET A 246 17.72 1.53 3.89
C MET A 246 16.55 1.85 2.96
N MET A 247 15.73 0.84 2.70
CA MET A 247 14.42 1.00 2.07
C MET A 247 13.46 -0.12 2.48
N PHE A 248 12.17 0.15 2.35
CA PHE A 248 11.11 -0.84 2.35
C PHE A 248 10.71 -1.15 0.89
N LEU A 249 10.41 -2.39 0.58
CA LEU A 249 9.75 -2.79 -0.67
C LEU A 249 8.59 -3.73 -0.38
N THR A 250 7.50 -3.59 -1.12
CA THR A 250 6.48 -4.65 -1.11
C THR A 250 7.09 -5.96 -1.64
N THR A 251 6.67 -7.09 -1.08
CA THR A 251 7.19 -8.41 -1.48
C THR A 251 7.14 -8.65 -2.98
N PRO A 252 6.06 -8.28 -3.74
CA PRO A 252 6.06 -8.47 -5.18
C PRO A 252 7.11 -7.64 -5.93
N LEU A 253 7.35 -6.39 -5.50
CA LEU A 253 8.38 -5.55 -6.12
C LEU A 253 9.79 -6.04 -5.78
N PHE A 254 10.00 -6.49 -4.55
CA PHE A 254 11.22 -7.17 -4.12
C PHE A 254 11.50 -8.41 -4.99
N HIS A 255 10.51 -9.32 -5.11
CA HIS A 255 10.58 -10.52 -5.95
C HIS A 255 11.02 -10.20 -7.39
N GLN A 256 10.43 -9.16 -7.97
CA GLN A 256 10.77 -8.73 -9.31
C GLN A 256 12.25 -8.32 -9.44
N HIS A 257 12.76 -7.50 -8.53
CA HIS A 257 14.14 -7.07 -8.57
C HIS A 257 15.13 -8.21 -8.36
N VAL A 258 14.82 -9.13 -7.44
CA VAL A 258 15.66 -10.32 -7.18
C VAL A 258 15.77 -11.19 -8.43
N ASN A 259 14.69 -11.37 -9.18
CA ASN A 259 14.69 -12.17 -10.41
C ASN A 259 15.42 -11.49 -11.59
N VAL A 260 15.53 -10.18 -11.58
CA VAL A 260 16.28 -9.43 -12.62
C VAL A 260 17.75 -9.31 -12.28
N ASP A 261 18.08 -8.77 -11.12
CA ASP A 261 19.43 -8.60 -10.60
C ASP A 261 19.41 -8.46 -9.07
N PRO A 262 19.68 -9.51 -8.30
CA PRO A 262 19.67 -9.44 -6.84
C PRO A 262 20.76 -8.50 -6.28
N THR A 263 21.78 -8.14 -7.07
CA THR A 263 22.83 -7.21 -6.65
C THR A 263 22.37 -5.74 -6.64
N VAL A 264 21.13 -5.44 -7.05
CA VAL A 264 20.52 -4.09 -6.93
C VAL A 264 20.72 -3.52 -5.53
N PHE A 265 20.58 -4.35 -4.50
CA PHE A 265 20.63 -3.94 -3.10
C PHE A 265 22.05 -3.97 -2.49
N SER A 266 23.09 -4.25 -3.29
CA SER A 266 24.46 -4.50 -2.81
C SER A 266 25.05 -3.43 -1.87
N PRO A 267 24.87 -2.11 -2.10
CA PRO A 267 25.45 -1.11 -1.21
C PRO A 267 24.67 -0.85 0.07
N MET A 268 23.47 -1.41 0.21
CA MET A 268 22.56 -1.10 1.32
C MET A 268 22.98 -1.82 2.61
N LYS A 269 22.57 -1.24 3.75
CA LYS A 269 22.74 -1.83 5.10
C LYS A 269 21.52 -2.62 5.54
N CYS A 270 20.33 -2.18 5.13
CA CYS A 270 19.08 -2.74 5.58
C CYS A 270 18.04 -2.75 4.45
N LEU A 271 17.39 -3.89 4.25
CA LEU A 271 16.25 -4.05 3.35
C LEU A 271 15.09 -4.65 4.14
N ILE A 272 13.93 -4.04 4.03
CA ILE A 272 12.70 -4.53 4.63
C ILE A 272 11.73 -4.88 3.52
N THR A 273 11.09 -6.03 3.60
CA THR A 273 10.00 -6.42 2.70
C THR A 273 8.76 -6.83 3.48
N GLY A 274 7.60 -6.71 2.86
CA GLY A 274 6.33 -7.07 3.48
C GLY A 274 5.14 -6.84 2.57
N GLY A 275 3.94 -7.05 3.09
CA GLY A 275 2.71 -6.87 2.35
C GLY A 275 2.20 -8.13 1.64
N ASP A 276 3.03 -9.16 1.45
CA ASP A 276 2.64 -10.51 0.99
C ASP A 276 3.60 -11.56 1.56
N ILE A 277 3.35 -12.83 1.28
CA ILE A 277 4.22 -13.95 1.69
C ILE A 277 5.58 -13.81 0.98
N LEU A 278 6.66 -13.81 1.77
CA LEU A 278 8.02 -13.73 1.26
C LEU A 278 8.43 -15.08 0.65
N PRO A 279 8.79 -15.14 -0.66
CA PRO A 279 9.26 -16.37 -1.28
C PRO A 279 10.59 -16.84 -0.69
N VAL A 280 10.66 -18.11 -0.28
CA VAL A 280 11.87 -18.72 0.31
C VAL A 280 13.06 -18.62 -0.64
N HIS A 281 12.85 -18.93 -1.91
CA HIS A 281 13.88 -18.88 -2.95
C HIS A 281 14.52 -17.49 -3.07
N ASP A 282 13.73 -16.42 -3.04
CA ASP A 282 14.24 -15.05 -3.14
C ASP A 282 15.06 -14.67 -1.91
N ALA A 283 14.60 -15.10 -0.73
CA ALA A 283 15.31 -14.89 0.52
C ALA A 283 16.67 -15.60 0.53
N GLU A 284 16.73 -16.84 0.02
CA GLU A 284 17.98 -17.60 -0.12
C GLU A 284 18.97 -16.88 -1.05
N ILE A 285 18.51 -16.41 -2.22
CA ILE A 285 19.34 -15.67 -3.19
C ILE A 285 19.94 -14.42 -2.54
N ILE A 286 19.12 -13.60 -1.87
CA ILE A 286 19.59 -12.38 -1.22
C ILE A 286 20.64 -12.67 -0.14
N LEU A 287 20.37 -13.63 0.74
CA LEU A 287 21.30 -14.00 1.80
C LEU A 287 22.58 -14.69 1.31
N GLU A 288 22.55 -15.26 0.10
CA GLU A 288 23.73 -15.83 -0.53
C GLU A 288 24.61 -14.76 -1.18
N GLN A 289 23.99 -13.87 -1.95
CA GLN A 289 24.71 -12.87 -2.72
C GLN A 289 25.09 -11.63 -1.91
N LEU A 290 24.30 -11.28 -0.88
CA LEU A 290 24.48 -10.08 -0.06
C LEU A 290 24.56 -10.42 1.44
N PRO A 291 25.56 -11.18 1.90
CA PRO A 291 25.62 -11.69 3.27
C PRO A 291 25.79 -10.61 4.35
N SER A 292 26.16 -9.38 3.97
CA SER A 292 26.26 -8.23 4.89
C SER A 292 24.99 -7.39 4.97
N LEU A 293 24.02 -7.62 4.08
CA LEU A 293 22.73 -6.93 4.10
C LEU A 293 21.87 -7.49 5.22
N ARG A 294 21.38 -6.63 6.11
CA ARG A 294 20.35 -7.03 7.06
C ARG A 294 19.01 -7.07 6.31
N PHE A 295 18.37 -8.23 6.29
CA PHE A 295 17.15 -8.46 5.54
C PHE A 295 15.99 -8.84 6.47
N PHE A 296 14.87 -8.14 6.35
CA PHE A 296 13.73 -8.29 7.23
C PHE A 296 12.43 -8.58 6.48
N ASN A 297 11.64 -9.49 7.05
CA ASN A 297 10.24 -9.71 6.69
C ASN A 297 9.35 -8.98 7.71
N ALA A 298 8.57 -8.01 7.25
CA ALA A 298 7.67 -7.18 8.05
C ALA A 298 6.21 -7.55 7.79
N TYR A 299 5.42 -7.56 8.85
CA TYR A 299 3.98 -7.79 8.76
C TYR A 299 3.23 -6.80 9.65
N GLY A 300 2.10 -6.32 9.17
CA GLY A 300 1.14 -5.54 9.94
C GLY A 300 -0.03 -5.07 9.08
N PRO A 301 -1.20 -4.87 9.68
CA PRO A 301 -2.34 -4.20 9.08
C PRO A 301 -2.27 -2.69 9.32
N THR A 302 -2.91 -1.91 8.47
CA THR A 302 -3.02 -0.45 8.62
C THR A 302 -3.64 -0.06 9.97
N GLU A 303 -4.55 -0.87 10.48
CA GLU A 303 -5.23 -0.68 11.78
C GLU A 303 -4.29 -0.78 12.99
N ASN A 304 -3.07 -1.28 12.79
CA ASN A 304 -2.01 -1.27 13.82
C ASN A 304 -0.74 -0.56 13.32
N THR A 305 -0.92 0.53 12.60
CA THR A 305 0.13 1.45 12.13
C THR A 305 1.27 0.74 11.42
N SER A 306 1.00 0.24 10.19
CA SER A 306 1.96 -0.38 9.27
C SER A 306 2.57 -1.69 9.81
N PHE A 307 3.79 -1.67 10.36
CA PHE A 307 4.45 -2.89 10.85
C PHE A 307 4.10 -3.17 12.30
N SER A 308 3.69 -4.40 12.59
CA SER A 308 3.37 -4.87 13.94
C SER A 308 4.34 -5.93 14.41
N THR A 309 4.87 -6.72 13.47
CA THR A 309 5.87 -7.74 13.74
C THR A 309 7.00 -7.66 12.71
N LEU A 310 8.17 -8.16 13.09
CA LEU A 310 9.36 -8.14 12.27
C LEU A 310 10.18 -9.42 12.48
N TYR A 311 10.72 -9.97 11.40
CA TYR A 311 11.61 -11.12 11.41
C TYR A 311 12.88 -10.81 10.63
N GLU A 312 14.05 -10.89 11.27
CA GLU A 312 15.32 -10.81 10.56
C GLU A 312 15.62 -12.17 9.92
N VAL A 313 15.57 -12.21 8.60
CA VAL A 313 15.75 -13.45 7.83
C VAL A 313 17.24 -13.84 7.83
N LYS A 314 17.55 -15.06 8.29
CA LYS A 314 18.92 -15.59 8.40
C LYS A 314 19.01 -16.99 7.84
N LYS A 315 20.23 -17.41 7.47
CA LYS A 315 20.49 -18.81 7.07
C LYS A 315 20.56 -19.74 8.31
N PRO A 316 20.04 -20.97 8.21
CA PRO A 316 19.26 -21.51 7.09
C PRO A 316 17.87 -20.87 7.02
N VAL A 317 17.36 -20.66 5.80
CA VAL A 317 16.01 -20.11 5.59
C VAL A 317 14.99 -21.21 5.86
N SER A 318 13.95 -20.89 6.61
CA SER A 318 12.84 -21.81 6.88
C SER A 318 11.93 -21.97 5.66
N ASP A 319 11.36 -23.15 5.45
CA ASP A 319 10.36 -23.40 4.39
C ASP A 319 9.11 -22.53 4.51
N ASN A 320 8.79 -22.09 5.72
CA ASN A 320 7.80 -21.05 6.00
C ASN A 320 8.49 -19.92 6.77
N ILE A 321 8.79 -18.81 6.09
CA ILE A 321 9.48 -17.69 6.69
C ILE A 321 8.54 -16.99 7.68
N PRO A 322 8.92 -16.89 8.98
CA PRO A 322 8.08 -16.25 9.97
C PRO A 322 7.78 -14.78 9.64
N ILE A 323 6.66 -14.28 10.12
CA ILE A 323 6.40 -12.83 10.23
C ILE A 323 7.02 -12.25 11.51
N GLY A 324 7.62 -13.08 12.33
CA GLY A 324 8.51 -12.73 13.45
C GLY A 324 7.80 -12.46 14.77
N LYS A 325 8.30 -11.48 15.50
CA LYS A 325 7.82 -11.08 16.84
C LYS A 325 7.30 -9.67 16.82
N ALA A 326 6.43 -9.34 17.77
CA ALA A 326 5.96 -7.98 17.97
C ALA A 326 7.15 -7.01 18.13
N ILE A 327 7.08 -5.87 17.45
CA ILE A 327 8.08 -4.80 17.60
C ILE A 327 7.90 -4.09 18.94
N SER A 328 8.84 -3.22 19.33
CA SER A 328 8.79 -2.46 20.58
C SER A 328 7.43 -1.77 20.78
N HIS A 329 6.93 -1.75 22.00
CA HIS A 329 5.62 -1.16 22.38
C HIS A 329 4.40 -1.77 21.65
N SER A 330 4.53 -3.03 21.20
CA SER A 330 3.46 -3.80 20.57
C SER A 330 3.28 -5.14 21.27
N THR A 331 2.07 -5.69 21.18
CA THR A 331 1.75 -7.04 21.63
C THR A 331 1.14 -7.84 20.48
N ALA A 332 1.34 -9.13 20.48
CA ALA A 332 0.72 -10.05 19.55
C ALA A 332 0.24 -11.28 20.30
N TYR A 333 -0.98 -11.69 20.05
CA TYR A 333 -1.60 -12.88 20.64
C TYR A 333 -2.14 -13.76 19.53
N ILE A 334 -2.04 -15.07 19.70
CA ILE A 334 -2.72 -16.05 18.84
C ILE A 334 -3.77 -16.72 19.72
N LEU A 335 -5.05 -16.47 19.43
CA LEU A 335 -6.15 -16.89 20.29
C LEU A 335 -7.00 -17.98 19.60
N ASP A 336 -7.47 -18.93 20.40
CA ASP A 336 -8.45 -19.93 19.99
C ASP A 336 -9.88 -19.34 19.88
N GLU A 337 -10.85 -20.13 19.47
CA GLU A 337 -12.27 -19.73 19.37
C GLU A 337 -12.89 -19.28 20.71
N ASN A 338 -12.29 -19.65 21.84
CA ASN A 338 -12.73 -19.28 23.17
C ASN A 338 -12.00 -18.05 23.73
N GLY A 339 -11.04 -17.48 22.98
CA GLY A 339 -10.25 -16.32 23.37
C GLY A 339 -9.07 -16.65 24.30
N ASN A 340 -8.65 -17.92 24.37
CA ASN A 340 -7.44 -18.32 25.11
C ASN A 340 -6.22 -18.30 24.19
N GLU A 341 -5.04 -17.99 24.74
CA GLU A 341 -3.80 -18.12 23.99
C GLU A 341 -3.52 -19.58 23.61
N THR A 342 -3.13 -19.78 22.33
CA THR A 342 -2.75 -21.09 21.78
C THR A 342 -1.34 -21.48 22.21
N GLY A 343 -1.07 -22.78 22.26
CA GLY A 343 0.27 -23.33 22.45
C GLY A 343 1.13 -23.26 21.16
N HIS A 344 2.43 -23.62 21.32
CA HIS A 344 3.32 -23.76 20.15
C HIS A 344 2.78 -24.82 19.17
N GLY A 345 2.76 -24.46 17.88
CA GLY A 345 2.27 -25.33 16.80
C GLY A 345 0.73 -25.41 16.69
N GLU A 346 0.00 -24.77 17.59
CA GLU A 346 -1.47 -24.67 17.51
C GLU A 346 -1.88 -23.42 16.74
N ALA A 347 -2.78 -23.60 15.77
CA ALA A 347 -3.31 -22.50 14.98
C ALA A 347 -4.41 -21.74 15.72
N GLY A 348 -4.41 -20.43 15.59
CA GLY A 348 -5.45 -19.53 16.10
C GLY A 348 -5.53 -18.26 15.27
N GLU A 349 -6.42 -17.36 15.65
CA GLU A 349 -6.51 -16.04 15.03
C GLU A 349 -5.50 -15.08 15.68
N LEU A 350 -4.82 -14.29 14.84
CA LEU A 350 -3.84 -13.29 15.29
C LEU A 350 -4.54 -12.01 15.75
N TYR A 351 -4.18 -11.54 16.93
CA TYR A 351 -4.59 -10.26 17.51
C TYR A 351 -3.36 -9.42 17.79
N LEU A 352 -3.46 -8.11 17.55
CA LEU A 352 -2.36 -7.16 17.71
C LEU A 352 -2.76 -6.04 18.67
N GLY A 353 -1.92 -5.75 19.64
CA GLY A 353 -2.14 -4.72 20.64
C GLY A 353 -0.98 -3.74 20.75
N GLY A 354 -1.05 -2.87 21.75
CA GLY A 354 -0.04 -1.86 22.07
C GLY A 354 -0.27 -0.51 21.39
N GLU A 355 0.73 0.36 21.42
CA GLU A 355 0.64 1.76 20.99
C GLU A 355 0.36 1.94 19.49
N GLY A 356 0.55 0.89 18.67
CA GLY A 356 0.27 0.89 17.23
C GLY A 356 -1.21 0.83 16.89
N VAL A 357 -2.06 0.38 17.82
CA VAL A 357 -3.50 0.21 17.56
C VAL A 357 -4.16 1.55 17.28
N GLY A 358 -4.78 1.66 16.11
CA GLY A 358 -5.48 2.87 15.68
C GLY A 358 -6.68 3.22 16.56
N ARG A 359 -7.20 4.43 16.36
CA ARG A 359 -8.39 4.91 17.10
C ARG A 359 -9.64 4.11 16.74
N GLY A 360 -9.73 3.63 15.50
CA GLY A 360 -10.85 2.91 14.90
C GLY A 360 -11.10 3.35 13.45
N TYR A 361 -12.27 3.05 12.94
CA TYR A 361 -12.70 3.48 11.60
C TYR A 361 -13.56 4.74 11.69
N ILE A 362 -13.23 5.74 10.87
CA ILE A 362 -14.01 6.98 10.82
C ILE A 362 -15.44 6.67 10.33
N ASN A 363 -16.43 7.27 10.97
CA ASN A 363 -17.88 7.11 10.67
C ASN A 363 -18.41 5.66 10.73
N SER A 364 -17.68 4.70 11.30
CA SER A 364 -18.07 3.30 11.36
C SER A 364 -17.90 2.74 12.79
N PRO A 365 -18.72 3.20 13.77
CA PRO A 365 -18.59 2.79 15.17
C PRO A 365 -18.88 1.30 15.39
N GLU A 366 -19.83 0.71 14.66
CA GLU A 366 -20.20 -0.70 14.75
C GLU A 366 -19.02 -1.59 14.29
N LEU A 367 -18.46 -1.30 13.12
CA LEU A 367 -17.28 -2.03 12.61
C LEU A 367 -16.06 -1.81 13.53
N THR A 368 -15.93 -0.60 14.10
CA THR A 368 -14.88 -0.33 15.10
C THR A 368 -15.02 -1.22 16.31
N ALA A 369 -16.23 -1.33 16.86
CA ALA A 369 -16.50 -2.18 18.02
C ALA A 369 -16.28 -3.68 17.72
N GLU A 370 -16.51 -4.12 16.48
CA GLU A 370 -16.26 -5.51 16.05
C GLU A 370 -14.78 -5.85 15.96
N LYS A 371 -13.96 -4.92 15.47
CA LYS A 371 -12.55 -5.18 15.13
C LYS A 371 -11.56 -4.70 16.19
N PHE A 372 -11.88 -3.63 16.92
CA PHE A 372 -11.03 -3.07 17.97
C PHE A 372 -11.61 -3.45 19.32
N LEU A 373 -11.10 -4.56 19.86
CA LEU A 373 -11.62 -5.20 21.07
C LEU A 373 -10.81 -4.78 22.30
N PRO A 374 -11.37 -4.90 23.51
CA PRO A 374 -10.56 -4.81 24.72
C PRO A 374 -9.53 -5.95 24.77
N ASP A 375 -8.29 -5.62 25.05
CA ASP A 375 -7.22 -6.60 25.31
C ASP A 375 -7.46 -7.24 26.70
N PRO A 376 -7.72 -8.54 26.78
CA PRO A 376 -8.06 -9.19 28.04
C PRO A 376 -6.87 -9.26 29.03
N PHE A 377 -5.64 -9.02 28.56
CA PHE A 377 -4.42 -9.12 29.35
C PHE A 377 -3.96 -7.75 29.89
N THR A 378 -4.18 -6.67 29.12
CA THR A 378 -3.72 -5.32 29.49
C THR A 378 -4.86 -4.37 29.79
N GLY A 379 -6.08 -4.64 29.35
CA GLY A 379 -7.24 -3.74 29.43
C GLY A 379 -7.24 -2.62 28.40
N GLU A 380 -6.21 -2.54 27.55
CA GLU A 380 -6.11 -1.59 26.45
C GLU A 380 -6.89 -2.09 25.22
N LYS A 381 -6.66 -1.49 24.05
CA LYS A 381 -7.23 -1.96 22.78
C LYS A 381 -6.32 -2.97 22.11
N MET A 382 -6.92 -4.00 21.49
CA MET A 382 -6.27 -4.85 20.51
C MET A 382 -7.09 -4.90 19.22
N TYR A 383 -6.43 -5.13 18.09
CA TYR A 383 -7.04 -5.27 16.78
C TYR A 383 -7.14 -6.75 16.39
N LYS A 384 -8.35 -7.16 16.01
CA LYS A 384 -8.67 -8.48 15.47
C LYS A 384 -8.34 -8.53 13.98
N THR A 385 -7.26 -9.22 13.58
CA THR A 385 -6.70 -9.14 12.22
C THR A 385 -7.50 -9.92 11.17
N GLY A 386 -8.14 -11.01 11.55
CA GLY A 386 -8.70 -12.01 10.63
C GLY A 386 -7.64 -12.91 9.99
N ASP A 387 -6.37 -12.80 10.40
CA ASP A 387 -5.28 -13.64 9.94
C ASP A 387 -5.12 -14.85 10.88
N LEU A 388 -4.90 -16.04 10.29
CA LEU A 388 -4.58 -17.26 11.05
C LEU A 388 -3.06 -17.37 11.20
N ALA A 389 -2.63 -17.76 12.37
CA ALA A 389 -1.22 -17.87 12.72
C ALA A 389 -0.96 -18.97 13.72
N GLN A 390 0.30 -19.31 13.92
CA GLN A 390 0.77 -20.21 14.98
C GLN A 390 2.14 -19.76 15.50
N TRP A 391 2.46 -20.09 16.75
CA TRP A 391 3.80 -19.90 17.32
C TRP A 391 4.75 -21.01 16.88
N ASP A 392 5.97 -20.65 16.41
CA ASP A 392 7.07 -21.60 16.27
C ASP A 392 7.75 -21.87 17.63
N GLU A 393 8.67 -22.84 17.67
CA GLU A 393 9.42 -23.21 18.89
C GLU A 393 10.31 -22.08 19.43
N ASN A 394 10.62 -21.06 18.61
CA ASN A 394 11.45 -19.91 18.96
C ASN A 394 10.60 -18.69 19.39
N GLY A 395 9.28 -18.84 19.43
CA GLY A 395 8.34 -17.78 19.74
C GLY A 395 8.21 -16.75 18.61
N ASN A 396 8.45 -17.14 17.36
CA ASN A 396 8.08 -16.35 16.21
C ASN A 396 6.68 -16.73 15.72
N ILE A 397 6.01 -15.80 15.09
CA ILE A 397 4.70 -16.00 14.48
C ILE A 397 4.87 -16.51 13.05
N LEU A 398 4.25 -17.63 12.74
CA LEU A 398 4.09 -18.18 11.41
C LEU A 398 2.72 -17.80 10.87
N PHE A 399 2.67 -17.15 9.71
CA PHE A 399 1.42 -16.81 9.03
C PHE A 399 0.85 -18.05 8.33
N MET A 400 -0.42 -18.37 8.57
CA MET A 400 -1.09 -19.57 8.08
C MET A 400 -2.18 -19.29 7.04
N GLY A 401 -2.41 -18.00 6.72
CA GLY A 401 -3.46 -17.59 5.79
C GLY A 401 -4.51 -16.70 6.43
N ARG A 402 -5.67 -16.59 5.79
CA ARG A 402 -6.78 -15.77 6.29
C ARG A 402 -8.01 -16.60 6.61
N ALA A 403 -8.72 -16.17 7.63
CA ALA A 403 -10.01 -16.74 8.01
C ALA A 403 -11.17 -16.24 7.11
N ASP A 404 -10.98 -15.13 6.40
CA ASP A 404 -11.98 -14.46 5.55
C ASP A 404 -11.62 -14.47 4.05
N SER A 405 -12.41 -13.75 3.23
CA SER A 405 -12.23 -13.66 1.77
C SER A 405 -11.28 -12.53 1.32
N GLN A 406 -10.63 -11.85 2.25
CA GLN A 406 -9.67 -10.81 1.93
C GLN A 406 -8.41 -11.41 1.31
N ILE A 407 -7.88 -10.73 0.30
CA ILE A 407 -6.64 -11.16 -0.37
C ILE A 407 -5.57 -10.07 -0.29
N LYS A 408 -4.31 -10.50 -0.41
CA LYS A 408 -3.20 -9.61 -0.73
C LYS A 408 -2.81 -9.84 -2.18
N LEU A 409 -2.88 -8.80 -2.99
CA LEU A 409 -2.59 -8.83 -4.42
C LEU A 409 -1.65 -7.68 -4.76
N ARG A 410 -0.44 -8.02 -5.21
CA ARG A 410 0.58 -7.03 -5.62
C ARG A 410 0.92 -5.99 -4.54
N GLY A 411 0.81 -6.39 -3.26
CA GLY A 411 1.03 -5.52 -2.10
C GLY A 411 -0.21 -4.74 -1.66
N PHE A 412 -1.31 -4.80 -2.41
CA PHE A 412 -2.59 -4.21 -2.03
C PHE A 412 -3.42 -5.18 -1.19
N ARG A 413 -4.04 -4.67 -0.16
CA ARG A 413 -5.04 -5.39 0.64
C ARG A 413 -6.40 -5.19 -0.02
N ILE A 414 -7.03 -6.27 -0.52
CA ILE A 414 -8.26 -6.21 -1.31
C ILE A 414 -9.32 -7.08 -0.67
N GLU A 415 -10.48 -6.48 -0.45
CA GLU A 415 -11.71 -7.17 -0.08
C GLU A 415 -12.47 -7.56 -1.35
N LEU A 416 -12.59 -8.86 -1.64
CA LEU A 416 -13.33 -9.31 -2.80
C LEU A 416 -14.80 -8.88 -2.77
N ARG A 417 -15.37 -8.69 -1.58
CA ARG A 417 -16.73 -8.19 -1.38
C ARG A 417 -16.94 -6.78 -1.93
N GLU A 418 -15.93 -5.90 -1.87
CA GLU A 418 -16.02 -4.56 -2.45
C GLU A 418 -16.20 -4.64 -3.98
N ILE A 419 -15.51 -5.58 -4.63
CA ILE A 419 -15.66 -5.80 -6.07
C ILE A 419 -17.04 -6.40 -6.39
N ILE A 420 -17.52 -7.37 -5.60
CA ILE A 420 -18.86 -7.94 -5.74
C ILE A 420 -19.94 -6.84 -5.57
N PHE A 421 -19.77 -5.97 -4.59
CA PHE A 421 -20.70 -4.86 -4.37
C PHE A 421 -20.73 -3.89 -5.56
N ALA A 422 -19.56 -3.53 -6.09
CA ALA A 422 -19.45 -2.67 -7.27
C ALA A 422 -20.11 -3.32 -8.49
N LEU A 423 -19.86 -4.62 -8.75
CA LEU A 423 -20.50 -5.36 -9.83
C LEU A 423 -22.03 -5.40 -9.69
N ASN A 424 -22.53 -5.79 -8.52
CA ASN A 424 -23.97 -5.92 -8.26
C ASN A 424 -24.70 -4.56 -8.24
N SER A 425 -23.98 -3.45 -8.16
CA SER A 425 -24.53 -2.10 -8.29
C SER A 425 -24.69 -1.66 -9.76
N CYS A 426 -24.13 -2.40 -10.72
CA CYS A 426 -24.27 -2.14 -12.14
C CYS A 426 -25.64 -2.63 -12.65
N LYS A 427 -26.29 -1.83 -13.52
CA LYS A 427 -27.71 -2.06 -13.92
C LYS A 427 -27.97 -3.40 -14.61
N ASN A 428 -26.98 -3.91 -15.37
CA ASN A 428 -27.12 -5.11 -16.17
C ASN A 428 -26.67 -6.39 -15.42
N VAL A 429 -26.25 -6.29 -14.18
CA VAL A 429 -25.79 -7.41 -13.35
C VAL A 429 -26.94 -7.88 -12.47
N ALA A 430 -27.26 -9.17 -12.55
CA ALA A 430 -28.23 -9.83 -11.70
C ALA A 430 -27.59 -10.41 -10.44
N ASP A 431 -26.39 -10.99 -10.58
CA ASP A 431 -25.57 -11.52 -9.48
C ASP A 431 -24.12 -11.66 -9.92
N SER A 432 -23.18 -11.68 -8.98
CA SER A 432 -21.78 -11.87 -9.26
C SER A 432 -21.06 -12.67 -8.19
N PHE A 433 -19.98 -13.34 -8.59
CA PHE A 433 -19.05 -14.02 -7.71
C PHE A 433 -17.62 -13.65 -8.11
N VAL A 434 -16.81 -13.26 -7.14
CA VAL A 434 -15.41 -12.86 -7.37
C VAL A 434 -14.49 -13.74 -6.56
N MET A 435 -13.40 -14.16 -7.18
CA MET A 435 -12.38 -14.96 -6.53
C MET A 435 -10.97 -14.58 -6.98
N CYS A 436 -9.99 -14.98 -6.20
CA CYS A 436 -8.59 -14.93 -6.57
C CYS A 436 -8.18 -16.27 -7.18
N ASP A 437 -7.71 -16.25 -8.42
CA ASP A 437 -7.10 -17.42 -9.07
C ASP A 437 -5.58 -17.40 -8.87
N THR A 438 -5.03 -18.54 -8.47
CA THR A 438 -3.59 -18.74 -8.24
C THR A 438 -3.00 -19.82 -9.18
N THR A 439 -3.77 -20.34 -10.15
CA THR A 439 -3.39 -21.47 -11.02
C THR A 439 -2.37 -21.04 -12.05
N GLY A 440 -1.79 -20.06 -12.19
CA GLY A 440 -0.72 -19.66 -13.13
C GLY A 440 0.57 -19.23 -12.45
N GLY A 441 0.67 -19.42 -11.11
CA GLY A 441 1.78 -18.93 -10.32
C GLY A 441 1.63 -17.47 -9.90
N GLU A 442 0.72 -16.72 -10.51
CA GLU A 442 0.34 -15.37 -10.14
C GLU A 442 -1.10 -15.30 -9.63
N LYS A 443 -1.31 -14.41 -8.67
CA LYS A 443 -2.66 -14.12 -8.16
C LYS A 443 -3.37 -13.18 -9.12
N ASN A 444 -4.59 -13.54 -9.56
CA ASN A 444 -5.43 -12.70 -10.40
C ASN A 444 -6.87 -12.68 -9.87
N ILE A 445 -7.52 -11.52 -9.95
CA ILE A 445 -8.94 -11.38 -9.61
C ILE A 445 -9.76 -11.77 -10.84
N ILE A 446 -10.72 -12.68 -10.66
CA ILE A 446 -11.64 -13.13 -11.69
C ILE A 446 -13.06 -12.90 -11.19
N ALA A 447 -13.91 -12.35 -12.04
CA ALA A 447 -15.34 -12.18 -11.79
C ALA A 447 -16.17 -13.11 -12.68
N PHE A 448 -17.15 -13.77 -12.08
CA PHE A 448 -18.21 -14.50 -12.77
C PHE A 448 -19.49 -13.69 -12.61
N VAL A 449 -20.13 -13.37 -13.72
CA VAL A 449 -21.24 -12.41 -13.74
C VAL A 449 -22.47 -13.02 -14.41
N MET A 450 -23.58 -12.98 -13.69
CA MET A 450 -24.89 -13.30 -14.24
C MET A 450 -25.56 -11.99 -14.71
N PHE A 451 -25.76 -11.84 -16.01
CA PHE A 451 -26.39 -10.66 -16.57
C PHE A 451 -27.92 -10.73 -16.52
N SER A 452 -28.56 -9.60 -16.25
CA SER A 452 -30.03 -9.46 -16.28
C SER A 452 -30.59 -9.10 -17.67
N SER A 453 -29.72 -8.69 -18.57
CA SER A 453 -30.01 -8.28 -19.95
C SER A 453 -28.87 -8.71 -20.86
N GLU A 454 -28.64 -8.00 -21.97
CA GLU A 454 -27.55 -8.27 -22.92
C GLU A 454 -26.18 -8.32 -22.22
N GLU A 455 -25.39 -9.35 -22.54
CA GLU A 455 -24.04 -9.55 -22.01
C GLU A 455 -23.08 -8.55 -22.66
N ASP A 456 -22.66 -7.54 -21.92
CA ASP A 456 -21.67 -6.57 -22.34
C ASP A 456 -20.58 -6.41 -21.27
N THR A 457 -19.59 -7.29 -21.34
CA THR A 457 -18.45 -7.31 -20.41
C THR A 457 -17.55 -6.08 -20.57
N HIS A 458 -17.48 -5.48 -21.77
CA HIS A 458 -16.69 -4.28 -22.00
C HIS A 458 -17.32 -3.07 -21.31
N SER A 459 -18.62 -2.82 -21.55
CA SER A 459 -19.33 -1.73 -20.88
C SER A 459 -19.32 -1.88 -19.36
N LEU A 460 -19.48 -3.13 -18.87
CA LEU A 460 -19.39 -3.41 -17.44
C LEU A 460 -18.00 -3.06 -16.87
N ARG A 461 -16.93 -3.40 -17.58
CA ARG A 461 -15.55 -3.05 -17.19
C ARG A 461 -15.35 -1.53 -17.12
N GLU A 462 -15.83 -0.79 -18.12
CA GLU A 462 -15.77 0.67 -18.11
C GLU A 462 -16.54 1.28 -16.94
N GLU A 463 -17.71 0.73 -16.60
CA GLU A 463 -18.45 1.17 -15.42
C GLU A 463 -17.69 0.90 -14.12
N LEU A 464 -17.04 -0.27 -13.98
CA LEU A 464 -16.20 -0.58 -12.82
C LEU A 464 -15.01 0.40 -12.67
N LYS A 465 -14.39 0.83 -13.78
CA LYS A 465 -13.28 1.81 -13.75
C LYS A 465 -13.68 3.17 -13.16
N THR A 466 -14.96 3.51 -13.15
CA THR A 466 -15.44 4.75 -12.51
C THR A 466 -15.54 4.65 -11.00
N ARG A 467 -15.55 3.44 -10.44
CA ARG A 467 -15.82 3.13 -9.02
C ARG A 467 -14.62 2.52 -8.28
N LEU A 468 -13.92 1.60 -8.94
CA LEU A 468 -12.84 0.83 -8.36
C LEU A 468 -11.46 1.32 -8.83
N PRO A 469 -10.45 1.29 -7.95
CA PRO A 469 -9.06 1.46 -8.37
C PRO A 469 -8.65 0.40 -9.40
N SER A 470 -7.71 0.71 -10.26
CA SER A 470 -7.27 -0.19 -11.33
C SER A 470 -6.82 -1.57 -10.85
N TYR A 471 -6.16 -1.64 -9.69
CA TYR A 471 -5.69 -2.90 -9.09
C TYR A 471 -6.82 -3.81 -8.55
N MET A 472 -8.07 -3.33 -8.49
CA MET A 472 -9.26 -4.09 -8.09
C MET A 472 -10.12 -4.54 -9.28
N ILE A 473 -9.83 -4.07 -10.49
CA ILE A 473 -10.57 -4.47 -11.69
C ILE A 473 -10.24 -5.92 -12.01
N PRO A 474 -11.24 -6.82 -12.13
CA PRO A 474 -10.99 -8.22 -12.50
C PRO A 474 -10.32 -8.33 -13.87
N VAL A 475 -9.26 -9.16 -13.99
CA VAL A 475 -8.61 -9.42 -15.28
C VAL A 475 -9.55 -10.12 -16.24
N ASP A 476 -10.39 -11.03 -15.72
CA ASP A 476 -11.42 -11.74 -16.49
C ASP A 476 -12.80 -11.45 -15.89
N ILE A 477 -13.74 -11.06 -16.75
CA ILE A 477 -15.17 -11.00 -16.47
C ILE A 477 -15.82 -12.09 -17.32
N ILE A 478 -16.31 -13.14 -16.68
CA ILE A 478 -16.84 -14.34 -17.32
C ILE A 478 -18.36 -14.37 -17.14
N PRO A 479 -19.13 -14.29 -18.25
CA PRO A 479 -20.57 -14.47 -18.18
C PRO A 479 -20.94 -15.89 -17.74
N VAL A 480 -21.96 -16.00 -16.90
CA VAL A 480 -22.56 -17.28 -16.47
C VAL A 480 -24.08 -17.20 -16.51
N GLU A 481 -24.75 -18.27 -16.94
CA GLU A 481 -26.22 -18.34 -16.93
C GLU A 481 -26.78 -18.47 -15.52
N SER A 482 -26.03 -19.13 -14.63
CA SER A 482 -26.40 -19.33 -13.23
C SER A 482 -25.16 -19.57 -12.36
N MET A 483 -25.25 -19.17 -11.07
CA MET A 483 -24.19 -19.47 -10.10
C MET A 483 -24.31 -20.94 -9.66
N PRO A 484 -23.30 -21.80 -9.94
CA PRO A 484 -23.32 -23.17 -9.49
C PRO A 484 -23.17 -23.25 -7.98
N LEU A 485 -24.00 -24.07 -7.32
CA LEU A 485 -24.00 -24.22 -5.88
C LEU A 485 -23.63 -25.63 -5.45
N LYS A 486 -22.83 -25.75 -4.42
CA LYS A 486 -22.58 -27.00 -3.69
C LYS A 486 -23.79 -27.41 -2.87
N LEU A 487 -23.86 -28.67 -2.43
CA LEU A 487 -24.93 -29.20 -1.59
C LEU A 487 -25.19 -28.39 -0.30
N ASN A 488 -24.20 -27.68 0.18
CA ASN A 488 -24.29 -26.82 1.37
C ASN A 488 -24.73 -25.36 1.06
N GLY A 489 -25.14 -25.07 -0.19
CA GLY A 489 -25.62 -23.76 -0.63
C GLY A 489 -24.53 -22.75 -0.94
N LYS A 490 -23.24 -23.09 -0.81
CA LYS A 490 -22.12 -22.20 -1.20
C LYS A 490 -21.83 -22.32 -2.69
N VAL A 491 -21.34 -21.25 -3.31
CA VAL A 491 -20.92 -21.25 -4.72
C VAL A 491 -19.82 -22.29 -4.94
N ASP A 492 -19.95 -23.05 -6.03
CA ASP A 492 -18.96 -24.03 -6.45
C ASP A 492 -17.88 -23.37 -7.31
N SER A 493 -16.86 -22.85 -6.65
CA SER A 493 -15.71 -22.20 -7.30
C SER A 493 -14.93 -23.13 -8.24
N ALA A 494 -14.91 -24.45 -7.97
CA ALA A 494 -14.23 -25.40 -8.84
C ALA A 494 -14.94 -25.51 -10.20
N GLN A 495 -16.28 -25.57 -10.19
CA GLN A 495 -17.07 -25.62 -11.42
C GLN A 495 -16.93 -24.30 -12.21
N LEU A 496 -16.86 -23.15 -11.53
CA LEU A 496 -16.64 -21.85 -12.17
C LEU A 496 -15.26 -21.78 -12.83
N LEU A 497 -14.21 -22.29 -12.18
CA LEU A 497 -12.87 -22.35 -12.78
C LEU A 497 -12.82 -23.26 -14.01
N GLU A 498 -13.53 -24.39 -14.02
CA GLU A 498 -13.64 -25.24 -15.21
C GLU A 498 -14.39 -24.52 -16.35
N HIS A 499 -15.44 -23.78 -16.04
CA HIS A 499 -16.13 -22.93 -17.01
C HIS A 499 -15.20 -21.88 -17.60
N ARG A 500 -14.42 -21.17 -16.76
CA ARG A 500 -13.39 -20.23 -17.24
C ARG A 500 -12.41 -20.87 -18.19
N LYS A 501 -11.88 -22.06 -17.86
CA LYS A 501 -10.94 -22.77 -18.73
C LYS A 501 -11.55 -23.07 -20.11
N ALA A 502 -12.83 -23.45 -20.16
CA ALA A 502 -13.53 -23.68 -21.40
C ALA A 502 -13.67 -22.41 -22.24
N VAL A 503 -14.08 -21.29 -21.60
CA VAL A 503 -14.20 -19.97 -22.26
C VAL A 503 -12.85 -19.50 -22.78
N MET A 504 -11.77 -19.63 -21.98
CA MET A 504 -10.42 -19.24 -22.39
C MET A 504 -9.91 -20.11 -23.55
N ALA A 505 -10.18 -21.42 -23.54
CA ALA A 505 -9.81 -22.32 -24.62
C ALA A 505 -10.53 -21.98 -25.95
N GLU A 506 -11.75 -21.46 -25.87
CA GLU A 506 -12.50 -21.02 -27.03
C GLU A 506 -11.96 -19.69 -27.57
N ARG A 507 -11.70 -18.72 -26.70
CA ARG A 507 -11.02 -17.46 -27.06
C ARG A 507 -9.66 -17.70 -27.71
N ALA A 508 -8.87 -18.64 -27.18
CA ALA A 508 -7.57 -19.00 -27.76
C ALA A 508 -7.65 -19.58 -29.18
N LYS A 509 -8.73 -20.26 -29.55
CA LYS A 509 -8.94 -20.77 -30.92
C LYS A 509 -9.23 -19.66 -31.94
N THR A 510 -9.80 -18.55 -31.49
CA THR A 510 -10.12 -17.39 -32.32
C THR A 510 -9.00 -16.36 -32.37
N SER A 511 -8.08 -16.40 -31.41
CA SER A 511 -6.87 -15.58 -31.39
C SER A 511 -5.85 -16.16 -32.38
N SER A 512 -5.52 -15.43 -33.44
CA SER A 512 -4.48 -15.82 -34.39
C SER A 512 -3.12 -15.77 -33.70
N GLY A 513 -2.48 -16.95 -33.50
CA GLY A 513 -1.21 -17.09 -32.78
C GLY A 513 -0.10 -16.24 -33.39
N ASN A 514 0.17 -15.11 -32.76
CA ASN A 514 1.36 -14.30 -32.94
C ASN A 514 2.27 -14.60 -31.73
N HIS A 515 3.54 -14.80 -31.95
CA HIS A 515 4.53 -15.06 -30.89
C HIS A 515 4.51 -14.02 -29.76
N ILE A 516 4.15 -12.76 -30.07
CA ILE A 516 4.01 -11.67 -29.08
C ILE A 516 2.77 -11.90 -28.21
N THR A 517 1.65 -12.32 -28.80
CA THR A 517 0.45 -12.67 -28.01
C THR A 517 0.68 -13.88 -27.10
N ASP A 518 1.53 -14.83 -27.49
CA ASP A 518 1.90 -15.97 -26.63
C ASP A 518 2.67 -15.52 -25.39
N ILE A 519 3.59 -14.57 -25.55
CA ILE A 519 4.29 -13.96 -24.41
C ILE A 519 3.31 -13.21 -23.51
N LEU A 520 2.43 -12.39 -24.09
CA LEU A 520 1.42 -11.64 -23.35
C LEU A 520 0.46 -12.60 -22.62
N ASN A 521 -0.02 -13.66 -23.27
CA ASN A 521 -0.86 -14.68 -22.67
C ASN A 521 -0.21 -15.30 -21.41
N THR A 522 1.08 -15.62 -21.53
CA THR A 522 1.85 -16.20 -20.43
C THR A 522 2.03 -15.20 -19.29
N GLN A 523 2.38 -13.95 -19.60
CA GLN A 523 2.70 -12.93 -18.59
C GLN A 523 1.46 -12.32 -17.93
N LEU A 524 0.32 -12.30 -18.62
CA LEU A 524 -0.95 -11.78 -18.09
C LEU A 524 -1.89 -12.89 -17.58
N ASN A 525 -1.54 -14.16 -17.81
CA ASN A 525 -2.34 -15.33 -17.44
C ASN A 525 -3.79 -15.24 -17.96
N THR A 526 -3.95 -14.74 -19.18
CA THR A 526 -5.23 -14.64 -19.90
C THR A 526 -5.00 -14.76 -21.41
N VAL A 527 -6.06 -14.89 -22.19
CA VAL A 527 -5.97 -14.93 -23.67
C VAL A 527 -6.06 -13.50 -24.20
N VAL A 528 -5.02 -13.08 -24.91
CA VAL A 528 -4.87 -11.75 -25.49
C VAL A 528 -5.14 -11.81 -27.00
N GLY A 529 -6.14 -11.05 -27.44
CA GLY A 529 -6.37 -10.76 -28.86
C GLY A 529 -5.46 -9.62 -29.33
N LEU A 530 -5.28 -9.48 -30.67
CA LEU A 530 -4.42 -8.42 -31.23
C LEU A 530 -4.92 -7.01 -30.92
N ASP A 531 -6.23 -6.84 -30.85
CA ASP A 531 -6.88 -5.53 -30.66
C ASP A 531 -7.42 -5.33 -29.23
N ASP A 532 -7.18 -6.30 -28.36
CA ASP A 532 -7.57 -6.17 -26.95
C ASP A 532 -6.73 -5.12 -26.25
N ASP A 533 -7.36 -4.34 -25.39
CA ASP A 533 -6.66 -3.41 -24.50
C ASP A 533 -5.90 -4.20 -23.43
N LEU A 534 -4.57 -4.12 -23.49
CA LEU A 534 -3.67 -4.85 -22.59
C LEU A 534 -3.86 -4.46 -21.11
N TYR A 535 -4.19 -3.18 -20.87
CA TYR A 535 -4.45 -2.71 -19.51
C TYR A 535 -5.74 -3.30 -18.96
N GLU A 536 -6.74 -3.50 -19.84
CA GLU A 536 -7.97 -4.20 -19.46
C GLU A 536 -7.73 -5.67 -19.13
N LEU A 537 -6.77 -6.28 -19.79
CA LEU A 537 -6.37 -7.66 -19.55
C LEU A 537 -5.35 -7.82 -18.41
N GLY A 538 -5.12 -6.76 -17.63
CA GLY A 538 -4.27 -6.80 -16.45
C GLY A 538 -2.82 -6.42 -16.68
N LEU A 539 -2.49 -5.78 -17.81
CA LEU A 539 -1.19 -5.13 -17.97
C LEU A 539 -1.08 -3.98 -16.98
N ASP A 540 -0.23 -4.14 -16.01
CA ASP A 540 0.12 -3.12 -15.03
C ASP A 540 1.63 -2.86 -15.04
N SER A 541 2.10 -2.03 -14.13
CA SER A 541 3.52 -1.69 -14.04
C SER A 541 4.42 -2.92 -13.84
N LEU A 542 3.97 -3.91 -13.09
CA LEU A 542 4.76 -5.12 -12.81
C LEU A 542 4.78 -6.08 -14.01
N SER A 543 3.61 -6.33 -14.60
CA SER A 543 3.51 -7.18 -15.79
C SER A 543 4.17 -6.53 -17.01
N ALA A 544 4.09 -5.20 -17.17
CA ALA A 544 4.80 -4.47 -18.23
C ALA A 544 6.32 -4.66 -18.16
N ILE A 545 6.89 -4.70 -16.95
CA ILE A 545 8.32 -4.96 -16.77
C ILE A 545 8.67 -6.39 -17.17
N ARG A 546 7.86 -7.38 -16.75
CA ARG A 546 8.10 -8.78 -17.11
C ARG A 546 8.01 -8.99 -18.61
N VAL A 547 6.97 -8.44 -19.26
CA VAL A 547 6.81 -8.48 -20.72
C VAL A 547 8.02 -7.83 -21.41
N SER A 548 8.42 -6.63 -21.00
CA SER A 548 9.60 -5.95 -21.53
C SER A 548 10.89 -6.76 -21.34
N SER A 549 11.06 -7.38 -20.16
CA SER A 549 12.23 -8.22 -19.87
C SER A 549 12.26 -9.47 -20.76
N GLU A 550 11.13 -10.14 -20.94
CA GLU A 550 11.05 -11.34 -21.78
C GLU A 550 11.28 -11.02 -23.26
N LEU A 551 10.68 -9.93 -23.75
CA LEU A 551 10.92 -9.43 -25.10
C LEU A 551 12.40 -9.09 -25.34
N LYS A 552 13.08 -8.48 -24.35
CA LYS A 552 14.53 -8.20 -24.44
C LYS A 552 15.37 -9.47 -24.50
N LYS A 553 15.05 -10.52 -23.72
CA LYS A 553 15.77 -11.81 -23.78
C LYS A 553 15.63 -12.45 -25.16
N MET A 554 14.54 -12.18 -25.87
CA MET A 554 14.31 -12.67 -27.23
C MET A 554 14.91 -11.78 -28.31
N GLY A 555 15.58 -10.70 -27.93
CA GLY A 555 16.26 -9.78 -28.85
C GLY A 555 15.41 -8.59 -29.31
N TYR A 556 14.22 -8.37 -28.74
CA TYR A 556 13.38 -7.24 -29.05
C TYR A 556 13.68 -6.07 -28.10
N PRO A 557 14.17 -4.91 -28.58
CA PRO A 557 14.63 -3.80 -27.71
C PRO A 557 13.45 -2.95 -27.20
N ILE A 558 12.48 -3.56 -26.53
CA ILE A 558 11.31 -2.89 -25.98
C ILE A 558 11.61 -2.42 -24.55
N SER A 559 11.47 -1.14 -24.29
CA SER A 559 11.65 -0.57 -22.95
C SER A 559 10.33 -0.57 -22.16
N ILE A 560 10.43 -0.43 -20.83
CA ILE A 560 9.25 -0.25 -19.96
C ILE A 560 8.45 0.99 -20.39
N LYS A 561 9.13 2.06 -20.81
CA LYS A 561 8.47 3.27 -21.31
C LYS A 561 7.64 2.98 -22.57
N ASP A 562 8.16 2.14 -23.46
CA ASP A 562 7.42 1.73 -24.65
C ASP A 562 6.15 0.97 -24.27
N MET A 563 6.24 0.07 -23.26
CA MET A 563 5.07 -0.66 -22.75
C MET A 563 3.97 0.25 -22.21
N PHE A 564 4.33 1.40 -21.63
CA PHE A 564 3.35 2.38 -21.15
C PHE A 564 2.76 3.28 -22.26
N MET A 565 3.30 3.23 -23.46
CA MET A 565 2.84 4.03 -24.60
C MET A 565 1.93 3.25 -25.55
N ILE A 566 1.83 1.92 -25.38
CA ILE A 566 1.00 1.03 -26.18
C ILE A 566 -0.22 0.60 -25.38
N THR A 567 -1.33 0.37 -26.08
CA THR A 567 -2.58 -0.11 -25.47
C THR A 567 -2.97 -1.49 -25.96
N THR A 568 -2.50 -1.92 -27.13
CA THR A 568 -2.89 -3.20 -27.73
C THR A 568 -1.70 -4.07 -28.12
N ALA A 569 -1.93 -5.38 -28.24
CA ALA A 569 -0.91 -6.30 -28.75
C ALA A 569 -0.51 -6.01 -30.21
N ARG A 570 -1.40 -5.43 -31.00
CA ARG A 570 -1.13 -4.95 -32.37
C ARG A 570 -0.10 -3.84 -32.35
N GLU A 571 -0.31 -2.80 -31.53
CA GLU A 571 0.63 -1.69 -31.39
C GLU A 571 2.01 -2.16 -30.92
N LEU A 572 2.05 -3.13 -29.99
CA LEU A 572 3.31 -3.73 -29.55
C LEU A 572 4.02 -4.45 -30.70
N THR A 573 3.27 -5.21 -31.51
CA THR A 573 3.81 -5.93 -32.66
C THR A 573 4.39 -4.95 -33.69
N GLU A 574 3.63 -3.91 -34.06
CA GLU A 574 4.06 -2.88 -34.98
C GLU A 574 5.30 -2.12 -34.50
N LEU A 575 5.37 -1.83 -33.19
CA LEU A 575 6.52 -1.18 -32.58
C LEU A 575 7.77 -2.08 -32.66
N ILE A 576 7.62 -3.38 -32.42
CA ILE A 576 8.70 -4.37 -32.54
C ILE A 576 9.20 -4.48 -33.98
N GLU A 577 8.29 -4.55 -34.96
CA GLU A 577 8.63 -4.63 -36.38
C GLU A 577 9.28 -3.36 -36.93
N SER A 578 9.05 -2.22 -36.29
CA SER A 578 9.61 -0.92 -36.69
C SER A 578 11.04 -0.67 -36.19
N ARG A 579 11.57 -1.52 -35.29
CA ARG A 579 12.90 -1.41 -34.67
C ARG A 579 13.86 -2.50 -35.11
#